data_f3d9d9f88db91a0aee9f79f22e6978bc
#
_entry.id   f3d9d9f88db91a0aee9f79f22e6978bc
#
_cell.length_a   1.000
_cell.length_b   1.000
_cell.length_c   1.000
_cell.angle_alpha   90.00
_cell.angle_beta   90.00
_cell.angle_gamma   90.00
#
_symmetry.space_group_name_H-M   'P 1'
#
loop_
_entity.id
_entity.type
_entity.pdbx_description
1 polymer ?
#
loop_
_entity_poly.entity_id
_entity_poly.type
_entity_poly.pdbx_seq_one_letter_code
_entity_poly.pdbx_strand_id
1 'polypeptide(L)'
;MKTTYQGSCHCGAVRFEADLDLAKGTFKCNCSICFKTRAWLAPVAASDFRLLSGEESLADYQFNRRVLHHRFCTKCGVRPFSQGDGQLAVRVNCLDGVDPQELIDAPVKYFNMRHDDVKSPPAETRHL
;
A
#
# COMPACT_ATOMS: atom_id res chain seq x y z
N MET A 1 -17.79 7.23 -0.73
CA MET A 1 -17.72 7.53 -2.17
C MET A 1 -16.27 7.50 -2.63
N LYS A 2 -15.99 6.83 -3.73
CA LYS A 2 -14.63 6.78 -4.27
C LYS A 2 -14.19 8.14 -4.79
N THR A 3 -12.94 8.47 -4.53
CA THR A 3 -12.28 9.67 -5.05
C THR A 3 -11.03 9.21 -5.79
N THR A 4 -10.69 9.90 -6.87
CA THR A 4 -9.47 9.63 -7.61
C THR A 4 -8.31 10.34 -6.91
N TYR A 5 -7.35 9.54 -6.42
CA TYR A 5 -6.12 10.06 -5.82
C TYR A 5 -4.96 9.87 -6.78
N GLN A 6 -4.08 10.87 -6.80
CA GLN A 6 -2.79 10.77 -7.47
C GLN A 6 -1.78 10.21 -6.46
N GLY A 7 -0.84 9.41 -6.94
CA GLY A 7 0.24 8.90 -6.10
C GLY A 7 1.54 8.84 -6.85
N SER A 8 2.64 8.79 -6.12
CA SER A 8 3.97 8.73 -6.71
C SER A 8 4.99 8.16 -5.73
N CYS A 9 6.13 7.72 -6.27
CA CYS A 9 7.32 7.48 -5.47
C CYS A 9 7.97 8.84 -5.14
N HIS A 10 9.01 8.82 -4.32
CA HIS A 10 9.62 10.06 -3.85
C HIS A 10 10.26 10.87 -4.99
N CYS A 11 10.96 10.22 -5.92
CA CYS A 11 11.59 10.94 -7.03
C CYS A 11 10.63 11.33 -8.15
N GLY A 12 9.40 10.81 -8.11
CA GLY A 12 8.38 11.11 -9.10
C GLY A 12 8.47 10.31 -10.40
N ALA A 13 9.44 9.41 -10.52
CA ALA A 13 9.55 8.58 -11.73
C ALA A 13 8.33 7.66 -11.89
N VAL A 14 7.82 7.12 -10.78
CA VAL A 14 6.64 6.26 -10.77
C VAL A 14 5.45 7.08 -10.32
N ARG A 15 4.41 7.13 -11.16
CA ARG A 15 3.16 7.85 -10.88
C ARG A 15 1.97 6.95 -11.16
N PHE A 16 0.95 7.07 -10.34
CA PHE A 16 -0.27 6.30 -10.52
C PHE A 16 -1.49 7.11 -10.10
N GLU A 17 -2.65 6.61 -10.51
CA GLU A 17 -3.95 7.05 -10.01
C GLU A 17 -4.68 5.87 -9.40
N ALA A 18 -5.44 6.12 -8.35
CA ALA A 18 -6.25 5.10 -7.72
C ALA A 18 -7.60 5.69 -7.31
N ASP A 19 -8.68 5.00 -7.64
CA ASP A 19 -10.01 5.37 -7.20
C ASP A 19 -10.30 4.59 -5.93
N LEU A 20 -10.39 5.28 -4.81
CA LEU A 20 -10.62 4.63 -3.53
C LEU A 20 -11.33 5.57 -2.55
N ASP A 21 -11.83 4.99 -1.48
CA ASP A 21 -12.47 5.72 -0.40
C ASP A 21 -11.71 5.43 0.90
N LEU A 22 -10.90 6.38 1.35
CA LEU A 22 -10.10 6.20 2.56
C LEU A 22 -10.98 6.00 3.79
N ALA A 23 -12.20 6.54 3.78
CA ALA A 23 -13.14 6.37 4.89
C ALA A 23 -13.62 4.92 5.04
N LYS A 24 -13.48 4.10 4.01
CA LYS A 24 -13.86 2.68 4.06
C LYS A 24 -12.77 1.80 4.65
N GLY A 25 -11.59 2.33 4.85
CA GLY A 25 -10.56 1.64 5.61
C GLY A 25 -9.23 1.49 4.90
N THR A 26 -8.23 1.44 5.74
CA THR A 26 -6.85 1.13 5.39
C THR A 26 -6.40 -0.01 6.28
N PHE A 27 -5.20 -0.51 6.05
CA PHE A 27 -4.71 -1.57 6.93
C PHE A 27 -3.21 -1.49 7.13
N LYS A 28 -2.77 -2.05 8.25
CA LYS A 28 -1.37 -2.29 8.59
C LYS A 28 -1.24 -3.73 9.04
N CYS A 29 -0.05 -4.28 8.91
CA CYS A 29 0.21 -5.67 9.25
C CYS A 29 1.57 -5.80 9.94
N ASN A 30 1.69 -6.77 10.81
CA ASN A 30 2.94 -7.04 11.52
C ASN A 30 3.77 -8.15 10.87
N CYS A 31 3.44 -8.59 9.65
CA CYS A 31 4.24 -9.57 8.93
C CYS A 31 5.64 -9.02 8.66
N SER A 32 6.57 -9.91 8.28
CA SER A 32 7.97 -9.54 8.15
C SER A 32 8.24 -8.35 7.23
N ILE A 33 7.58 -8.33 6.07
CA ILE A 33 7.80 -7.25 5.09
C ILE A 33 7.08 -5.96 5.49
N CYS A 34 5.83 -6.08 5.95
CA CYS A 34 5.07 -4.90 6.37
C CYS A 34 5.68 -4.23 7.59
N PHE A 35 6.21 -5.03 8.52
CA PHE A 35 6.91 -4.49 9.69
C PHE A 35 8.17 -3.73 9.28
N LYS A 36 9.02 -4.33 8.45
CA LYS A 36 10.28 -3.70 8.04
C LYS A 36 10.09 -2.45 7.20
N THR A 37 9.05 -2.41 6.38
CA THR A 37 8.77 -1.27 5.52
C THR A 37 7.78 -0.30 6.13
N ARG A 38 7.23 -0.63 7.28
CA ARG A 38 6.21 0.13 7.98
C ARG A 38 5.05 0.48 7.05
N ALA A 39 4.54 -0.53 6.37
CA ALA A 39 3.54 -0.36 5.34
C ALA A 39 2.20 0.12 5.90
N TRP A 40 1.66 1.16 5.30
CA TRP A 40 0.29 1.60 5.51
C TRP A 40 -0.41 1.52 4.16
N LEU A 41 -1.40 0.66 4.05
CA LEU A 41 -1.93 0.22 2.77
C LEU A 41 -3.44 0.48 2.66
N ALA A 42 -3.89 0.74 1.44
CA ALA A 42 -5.30 0.80 1.11
C ALA A 42 -5.56 -0.19 -0.03
N PRO A 43 -6.53 -1.10 0.12
CA PRO A 43 -6.87 -2.04 -0.95
C PRO A 43 -7.54 -1.29 -2.10
N VAL A 44 -7.20 -1.67 -3.33
CA VAL A 44 -7.74 -1.06 -4.54
C VAL A 44 -8.06 -2.19 -5.52
N ALA A 45 -9.23 -2.15 -6.15
CA ALA A 45 -9.53 -3.07 -7.23
C ALA A 45 -8.61 -2.79 -8.42
N ALA A 46 -8.23 -3.83 -9.15
CA ALA A 46 -7.34 -3.65 -10.31
C ALA A 46 -7.93 -2.69 -11.33
N SER A 47 -9.26 -2.69 -11.51
CA SER A 47 -9.96 -1.78 -12.42
C SER A 47 -9.96 -0.32 -11.95
N ASP A 48 -9.64 -0.08 -10.66
CA ASP A 48 -9.60 1.25 -10.06
C ASP A 48 -8.17 1.79 -9.94
N PHE A 49 -7.20 1.10 -10.51
CA PHE A 49 -5.80 1.48 -10.46
C PHE A 49 -5.24 1.70 -11.87
N ARG A 50 -4.46 2.76 -12.03
CA ARG A 50 -3.82 3.09 -13.30
C ARG A 50 -2.37 3.53 -13.04
N LEU A 51 -1.42 2.80 -13.62
CA LEU A 51 -0.02 3.23 -13.60
C LEU A 51 0.17 4.25 -14.72
N LEU A 52 0.54 5.48 -14.38
CA LEU A 52 0.65 6.57 -15.34
C LEU A 52 2.04 6.68 -15.93
N SER A 53 3.09 6.36 -15.15
CA SER A 53 4.47 6.43 -15.63
C SER A 53 5.38 5.58 -14.76
N GLY A 54 6.57 5.28 -15.28
CA GLY A 54 7.64 4.71 -14.49
C GLY A 54 7.67 3.20 -14.41
N GLU A 55 6.95 2.49 -15.29
CA GLU A 55 7.01 1.02 -15.28
C GLU A 55 8.45 0.52 -15.45
N GLU A 56 9.23 1.19 -16.28
CA GLU A 56 10.63 0.85 -16.52
C GLU A 56 11.53 1.09 -15.31
N SER A 57 11.07 1.89 -14.35
CA SER A 57 11.78 2.17 -13.10
C SER A 57 11.34 1.29 -11.95
N LEU A 58 10.28 0.48 -12.14
CA LEU A 58 9.79 -0.42 -11.11
C LEU A 58 10.55 -1.74 -11.12
N ALA A 59 11.05 -2.13 -9.97
CA ALA A 59 11.53 -3.47 -9.74
C ALA A 59 10.52 -4.25 -8.91
N ASP A 60 10.73 -5.54 -8.80
CA ASP A 60 9.80 -6.45 -8.14
C ASP A 60 10.55 -7.31 -7.14
N TYR A 61 10.07 -7.31 -5.92
CA TYR A 61 10.60 -8.20 -4.89
C TYR A 61 9.54 -9.20 -4.50
N GLN A 62 9.87 -10.48 -4.58
CA GLN A 62 9.00 -11.58 -4.20
C GLN A 62 9.71 -12.50 -3.21
N PHE A 63 8.94 -13.09 -2.31
CA PHE A 63 9.47 -14.06 -1.36
C PHE A 63 8.37 -15.06 -0.97
N ASN A 64 8.74 -16.09 -0.22
CA ASN A 64 7.84 -17.13 0.25
C ASN A 64 7.16 -17.81 -0.96
N ARG A 65 5.83 -17.75 -1.08
CA ARG A 65 5.09 -18.38 -2.19
C ARG A 65 5.21 -17.63 -3.51
N ARG A 66 5.82 -16.44 -3.52
CA ARG A 66 6.03 -15.61 -4.69
C ARG A 66 4.73 -15.28 -5.44
N VAL A 67 3.66 -15.06 -4.67
CA VAL A 67 2.36 -14.64 -5.21
C VAL A 67 2.26 -13.13 -5.26
N LEU A 68 2.77 -12.46 -4.23
CA LEU A 68 2.73 -11.00 -4.14
C LEU A 68 3.96 -10.38 -4.77
N HIS A 69 3.74 -9.31 -5.51
CA HIS A 69 4.77 -8.49 -6.13
C HIS A 69 4.91 -7.20 -5.33
N HIS A 70 6.01 -7.07 -4.61
CA HIS A 70 6.32 -5.87 -3.85
C HIS A 70 7.13 -4.95 -4.75
N ARG A 71 6.42 -4.04 -5.42
CA ARG A 71 7.02 -3.15 -6.40
C ARG A 71 7.71 -1.98 -5.71
N PHE A 72 8.84 -1.57 -6.24
CA PHE A 72 9.58 -0.42 -5.72
C PHE A 72 10.31 0.31 -6.83
N CYS A 73 10.49 1.62 -6.64
CA CYS A 73 11.23 2.44 -7.60
C CYS A 73 12.73 2.17 -7.47
N THR A 74 13.39 1.85 -8.58
CA THR A 74 14.84 1.57 -8.59
C THR A 74 15.67 2.84 -8.40
N LYS A 75 15.09 4.01 -8.64
CA LYS A 75 15.79 5.29 -8.51
C LYS A 75 15.79 5.84 -7.08
N CYS A 76 14.66 5.72 -6.36
CA CYS A 76 14.56 6.25 -5.00
C CYS A 76 14.26 5.21 -3.93
N GLY A 77 13.92 3.98 -4.32
CA GLY A 77 13.65 2.89 -3.38
C GLY A 77 12.28 2.91 -2.73
N VAL A 78 11.47 3.90 -3.00
CA VAL A 78 10.13 3.97 -2.40
C VAL A 78 9.20 2.94 -3.03
N ARG A 79 8.36 2.34 -2.20
CA ARG A 79 7.41 1.28 -2.59
C ARG A 79 6.02 1.88 -2.75
N PRO A 80 5.57 2.19 -3.99
CA PRO A 80 4.27 2.88 -4.16
C PRO A 80 3.07 1.95 -4.03
N PHE A 81 3.21 0.69 -4.40
CA PHE A 81 2.11 -0.28 -4.34
C PHE A 81 2.63 -1.71 -4.37
N SER A 82 1.74 -2.63 -4.02
CA SER A 82 1.97 -4.07 -4.18
C SER A 82 0.77 -4.70 -4.88
N GLN A 83 1.01 -5.79 -5.59
CA GLN A 83 -0.03 -6.49 -6.35
C GLN A 83 0.23 -7.97 -6.39
N GLY A 84 -0.83 -8.75 -6.59
CA GLY A 84 -0.72 -10.19 -6.78
C GLY A 84 -2.04 -10.88 -6.46
N ASP A 85 -2.26 -12.04 -7.07
CA ASP A 85 -3.41 -12.89 -6.83
C ASP A 85 -4.75 -12.12 -6.91
N GLY A 86 -4.86 -11.25 -7.92
CA GLY A 86 -6.07 -10.44 -8.11
C GLY A 86 -6.22 -9.30 -7.12
N GLN A 87 -5.27 -9.11 -6.22
CA GLN A 87 -5.30 -8.06 -5.22
C GLN A 87 -4.28 -6.98 -5.51
N LEU A 88 -4.60 -5.75 -5.15
CA LEU A 88 -3.71 -4.61 -5.28
C LEU A 88 -3.90 -3.72 -4.06
N ALA A 89 -2.80 -3.20 -3.54
CA ALA A 89 -2.84 -2.25 -2.43
C ALA A 89 -1.85 -1.13 -2.69
N VAL A 90 -2.31 0.11 -2.54
CA VAL A 90 -1.45 1.28 -2.66
C VAL A 90 -0.94 1.68 -1.29
N ARG A 91 0.26 2.25 -1.26
CA ARG A 91 0.79 2.86 -0.04
C ARG A 91 0.09 4.19 0.19
N VAL A 92 -0.59 4.30 1.32
CA VAL A 92 -1.32 5.54 1.67
C VAL A 92 -0.35 6.73 1.74
N ASN A 93 0.87 6.47 2.22
CA ASN A 93 1.91 7.50 2.30
C ASN A 93 2.39 8.01 0.94
N CYS A 94 2.12 7.26 -0.14
CA CYS A 94 2.49 7.66 -1.50
C CYS A 94 1.39 8.44 -2.22
N LEU A 95 0.23 8.61 -1.59
CA LEU A 95 -0.82 9.45 -2.16
C LEU A 95 -0.43 10.92 -2.01
N ASP A 96 -0.57 11.66 -3.10
CA ASP A 96 -0.15 13.06 -3.16
C ASP A 96 -1.35 13.99 -2.97
N GLY A 97 -1.13 15.13 -2.33
CA GLY A 97 -2.14 16.17 -2.21
C GLY A 97 -3.34 15.81 -1.33
N VAL A 98 -3.22 14.80 -0.48
CA VAL A 98 -4.30 14.39 0.42
C VAL A 98 -4.33 15.35 1.61
N ASP A 99 -5.54 15.80 1.97
CA ASP A 99 -5.72 16.58 3.19
C ASP A 99 -5.29 15.72 4.39
N PRO A 100 -4.41 16.22 5.25
CA PRO A 100 -4.01 15.48 6.44
C PRO A 100 -5.18 14.98 7.30
N GLN A 101 -6.30 15.70 7.30
CA GLN A 101 -7.47 15.28 8.06
C GLN A 101 -8.06 13.97 7.51
N GLU A 102 -8.04 13.77 6.20
CA GLU A 102 -8.49 12.51 5.61
C GLU A 102 -7.62 11.34 6.08
N LEU A 103 -6.31 11.57 6.21
CA LEU A 103 -5.39 10.56 6.70
C LEU A 103 -5.61 10.27 8.18
N ILE A 104 -5.85 11.30 8.97
CA ILE A 104 -6.14 11.16 10.42
C ILE A 104 -7.42 10.36 10.63
N ASP A 105 -8.44 10.64 9.83
CA ASP A 105 -9.77 10.04 9.98
C ASP A 105 -9.88 8.65 9.34
N ALA A 106 -8.92 8.27 8.50
CA ALA A 106 -8.97 6.98 7.81
C ALA A 106 -8.90 5.83 8.81
N PRO A 107 -9.90 4.93 8.84
CA PRO A 107 -9.84 3.77 9.72
C PRO A 107 -8.67 2.87 9.37
N VAL A 108 -8.04 2.28 10.39
CA VAL A 108 -6.93 1.36 10.21
C VAL A 108 -7.29 0.02 10.82
N LYS A 109 -7.31 -1.02 10.00
CA LYS A 109 -7.44 -2.40 10.47
C LYS A 109 -6.05 -2.99 10.59
N TYR A 110 -5.79 -3.67 11.70
CA TYR A 110 -4.48 -4.28 11.96
C TYR A 110 -4.57 -5.79 11.78
N PHE A 111 -3.67 -6.34 10.96
CA PHE A 111 -3.58 -7.78 10.72
C PHE A 111 -2.40 -8.38 11.48
N ASN A 112 -2.61 -9.56 12.04
CA ASN A 112 -1.60 -10.28 12.82
C ASN A 112 -1.02 -11.44 12.00
N MET A 113 -0.50 -11.15 10.81
CA MET A 113 -0.03 -12.18 9.89
C MET A 113 1.34 -12.74 10.28
N ARG A 114 2.04 -12.10 11.20
CA ARG A 114 3.24 -12.70 11.82
C ARG A 114 2.90 -14.02 12.52
N HIS A 115 1.68 -14.13 13.01
CA HIS A 115 1.16 -15.32 13.68
C HIS A 115 0.09 -16.03 12.84
N ASP A 116 -0.03 -15.72 11.53
CA ASP A 116 -1.01 -16.28 10.62
C ASP A 116 -2.45 -16.15 11.11
N ASP A 117 -2.73 -15.10 11.87
CA ASP A 117 -4.06 -14.84 12.43
C ASP A 117 -4.73 -13.69 11.70
N VAL A 118 -5.70 -14.02 10.82
CA VAL A 118 -6.45 -13.03 10.05
C VAL A 118 -7.67 -12.49 10.82
N LYS A 119 -8.01 -13.10 11.94
CA LYS A 119 -9.27 -12.79 12.67
C LYS A 119 -9.09 -11.77 13.77
N SER A 120 -7.93 -11.78 14.43
CA SER A 120 -7.68 -10.92 15.58
C SER A 120 -6.53 -9.98 15.30
N PRO A 121 -6.58 -8.72 15.79
CA PRO A 121 -5.46 -7.81 15.65
C PRO A 121 -4.31 -8.24 16.56
N PRO A 122 -3.08 -7.76 16.28
CA PRO A 122 -1.97 -7.95 17.21
C PRO A 122 -2.29 -7.32 18.57
N ALA A 123 -1.70 -7.85 19.61
CA ALA A 123 -1.88 -7.31 20.96
C ALA A 123 -1.33 -5.88 21.07
N GLU A 124 -0.34 -5.53 20.26
CA GLU A 124 0.28 -4.20 20.25
C GLU A 124 0.44 -3.73 18.81
N THR A 125 0.06 -2.48 18.56
CA THR A 125 0.07 -1.91 17.21
C THR A 125 0.82 -0.58 17.10
N ARG A 126 1.26 -0.02 18.23
CA ARG A 126 1.88 1.31 18.23
C ARG A 126 3.20 1.38 17.46
N HIS A 127 3.83 0.25 17.22
CA HIS A 127 5.08 0.16 16.47
C HIS A 127 4.88 -0.06 14.97
N LEU A 128 3.65 -0.13 14.52
CA LEU A 128 3.30 -0.39 13.12
C LEU A 128 2.98 0.89 12.34
#